data_ec73720d19574e645fd24956213ba14f
#
_entry.id   ec73720d19574e645fd24956213ba14f
#
_cell.length_a   1.000
_cell.length_b   1.000
_cell.length_c   1.000
_cell.angle_alpha   90.00
_cell.angle_beta   90.00
_cell.angle_gamma   90.00
#
_symmetry.space_group_name_H-M   'P 1'
#
loop_
_entity.id
_entity.type
_entity.pdbx_description
1 polymer ?
#
loop_
_entity_poly.entity_id
_entity_poly.type
_entity_poly.pdbx_seq_one_letter_code
_entity_poly.pdbx_strand_id
1 'polypeptide(L)'
;MHLLPKQIALACTMMALVSFTSYELRTWAQTSRPTNSTSQPTPNRTSKPTNSIPKNRVRLQPRQQELDFSGDGRPGRRAGGGSRSPCPAKDLRLTALIPVTNWGKTVTAYPTFWFYVPYSPQEAPIGEFALQDEADNDVYRTPLTLPATPGFVSFSLPPTATPLEVNKWYRWYFKLYCEPQKLSSSIFVQGWVQRVELTPTLAAQLKAAKSQEYMIYATHGIWYDALARLAELRLTNPSNPLFQQDWTKLLSLKGIGLEQLDREVMVGSTILHQRMVSD
;
A
#
# COMPACT_ATOMS: atom_id res chain seq x y z
N MET A 1 -49.60 36.12 -23.96
CA MET A 1 -50.64 35.20 -24.56
C MET A 1 -49.94 33.91 -24.91
N HIS A 2 -50.48 32.80 -24.34
CA HIS A 2 -50.30 31.38 -24.70
C HIS A 2 -48.93 30.73 -24.42
N LEU A 3 -48.83 29.65 -23.81
CA LEU A 3 -49.60 28.63 -23.01
C LEU A 3 -48.57 27.49 -22.78
N LEU A 4 -48.38 27.05 -21.54
CA LEU A 4 -47.80 25.76 -21.20
C LEU A 4 -48.73 24.61 -21.63
N PRO A 5 -48.18 23.41 -21.82
CA PRO A 5 -48.77 22.28 -21.10
C PRO A 5 -47.66 21.38 -20.45
N LYS A 6 -47.83 21.14 -19.12
CA LYS A 6 -48.39 19.92 -18.48
C LYS A 6 -47.62 18.62 -18.72
N GLN A 7 -46.88 18.24 -17.68
CA GLN A 7 -46.81 16.96 -16.97
C GLN A 7 -47.32 15.68 -17.68
N ILE A 8 -46.49 14.63 -17.71
CA ILE A 8 -46.94 13.26 -17.43
C ILE A 8 -45.84 12.57 -16.62
N ALA A 9 -46.15 12.21 -15.38
CA ALA A 9 -45.41 11.29 -14.55
C ALA A 9 -45.83 9.85 -14.96
N LEU A 10 -44.86 8.96 -15.11
CA LEU A 10 -45.14 7.53 -15.14
C LEU A 10 -44.20 6.82 -14.17
N ALA A 11 -44.77 6.47 -13.02
CA ALA A 11 -44.15 5.58 -12.05
C ALA A 11 -44.28 4.14 -12.56
N CYS A 12 -43.15 3.47 -12.72
CA CYS A 12 -43.12 2.01 -12.87
C CYS A 12 -42.47 1.40 -11.63
N THR A 13 -43.31 0.95 -10.72
CA THR A 13 -42.99 0.11 -9.58
C THR A 13 -42.76 -1.32 -10.10
N MET A 14 -41.54 -1.81 -10.10
CA MET A 14 -41.27 -3.25 -10.25
C MET A 14 -40.86 -3.84 -8.89
N MET A 15 -41.79 -4.56 -8.28
CA MET A 15 -41.55 -5.49 -7.19
C MET A 15 -40.78 -6.71 -7.75
N ALA A 16 -39.54 -6.89 -7.32
CA ALA A 16 -38.83 -8.14 -7.52
C ALA A 16 -39.03 -9.02 -6.27
N LEU A 17 -39.78 -10.10 -6.46
CA LEU A 17 -39.92 -11.19 -5.50
C LEU A 17 -38.61 -11.93 -5.34
N VAL A 18 -38.02 -11.87 -4.15
CA VAL A 18 -36.86 -12.67 -3.76
C VAL A 18 -37.38 -14.03 -3.27
N SER A 19 -37.15 -15.05 -4.09
CA SER A 19 -37.40 -16.45 -3.70
C SER A 19 -36.27 -16.94 -2.82
N PHE A 20 -36.55 -17.19 -1.55
CA PHE A 20 -35.69 -17.91 -0.63
C PHE A 20 -35.71 -19.40 -0.97
N THR A 21 -34.63 -19.94 -1.50
CA THR A 21 -34.39 -21.38 -1.55
C THR A 21 -33.61 -21.80 -0.32
N SER A 22 -34.30 -22.52 0.55
CA SER A 22 -33.73 -23.18 1.73
C SER A 22 -32.85 -24.35 1.27
N TYR A 23 -31.56 -24.32 1.59
CA TYR A 23 -30.70 -25.52 1.44
C TYR A 23 -30.70 -26.29 2.74
N GLU A 24 -31.22 -27.52 2.64
CA GLU A 24 -31.24 -28.47 3.72
C GLU A 24 -29.83 -28.95 4.11
N LEU A 25 -29.59 -28.91 5.43
CA LEU A 25 -28.44 -29.53 6.07
C LEU A 25 -28.62 -31.05 6.06
N ARG A 26 -27.80 -31.76 5.28
CA ARG A 26 -27.70 -33.22 5.41
C ARG A 26 -26.74 -33.58 6.54
N THR A 27 -27.30 -33.98 7.66
CA THR A 27 -26.63 -34.68 8.75
C THR A 27 -26.25 -36.08 8.27
N TRP A 28 -24.96 -36.43 8.39
CA TRP A 28 -24.51 -37.83 8.27
C TRP A 28 -24.52 -38.47 9.64
N ALA A 29 -25.42 -39.43 9.77
CA ALA A 29 -25.59 -40.23 10.96
C ALA A 29 -24.44 -41.22 11.15
N GLN A 30 -24.07 -41.39 12.40
CA GLN A 30 -23.21 -42.45 12.91
C GLN A 30 -23.81 -43.84 12.67
N THR A 31 -22.97 -44.79 12.32
CA THR A 31 -23.34 -46.23 12.43
C THR A 31 -22.25 -47.00 13.16
N SER A 32 -22.58 -47.26 14.38
CA SER A 32 -22.40 -48.48 15.22
C SER A 32 -21.23 -49.45 15.01
N ARG A 33 -20.62 -49.67 16.12
CA ARG A 33 -19.74 -50.74 16.59
C ARG A 33 -20.42 -52.12 16.50
N PRO A 34 -19.66 -53.22 16.42
CA PRO A 34 -19.90 -54.32 17.34
C PRO A 34 -18.67 -54.72 18.15
N THR A 35 -19.01 -55.13 19.37
CA THR A 35 -18.22 -55.78 20.39
C THR A 35 -18.04 -57.28 20.12
N ASN A 36 -16.94 -57.84 20.57
CA ASN A 36 -16.76 -59.10 21.30
C ASN A 36 -15.30 -59.56 21.21
N SER A 37 -14.66 -60.07 22.12
CA SER A 37 -14.72 -60.58 23.49
C SER A 37 -13.52 -61.55 23.69
N THR A 38 -12.86 -61.41 24.84
CA THR A 38 -12.30 -62.50 25.63
C THR A 38 -11.08 -63.31 25.14
N SER A 39 -9.95 -63.10 25.80
CA SER A 39 -9.32 -64.10 26.69
C SER A 39 -7.92 -63.64 27.15
N GLN A 40 -7.75 -63.49 28.45
CA GLN A 40 -6.43 -63.54 29.11
C GLN A 40 -5.96 -65.01 29.19
N PRO A 41 -4.65 -65.22 29.27
CA PRO A 41 -4.01 -65.43 30.58
C PRO A 41 -2.63 -64.73 30.72
N THR A 42 -2.34 -64.31 31.93
CA THR A 42 -1.05 -63.96 32.54
C THR A 42 -0.23 -65.22 32.91
N PRO A 43 1.02 -65.10 33.44
CA PRO A 43 2.07 -64.10 33.30
C PRO A 43 3.43 -64.71 32.91
N ASN A 44 4.40 -63.91 32.39
CA ASN A 44 5.79 -64.18 32.77
C ASN A 44 6.65 -62.94 32.72
N ARG A 45 7.38 -62.80 33.76
CA ARG A 45 8.29 -61.76 34.20
C ARG A 45 9.63 -61.96 33.47
N THR A 46 10.15 -60.94 32.77
CA THR A 46 11.60 -60.70 32.74
C THR A 46 11.95 -59.36 32.08
N SER A 47 12.78 -58.63 32.80
CA SER A 47 13.78 -57.62 32.39
C SER A 47 13.39 -56.47 31.46
N LYS A 48 13.46 -55.29 32.07
CA LYS A 48 13.57 -53.94 31.53
C LYS A 48 14.78 -53.76 30.60
N PRO A 49 14.64 -53.05 29.48
CA PRO A 49 15.56 -52.00 29.18
C PRO A 49 14.86 -50.65 29.14
N THR A 50 15.40 -49.73 29.92
CA THR A 50 15.06 -48.32 29.94
C THR A 50 15.51 -47.71 28.61
N ASN A 51 14.57 -47.45 27.71
CA ASN A 51 14.78 -46.59 26.57
C ASN A 51 13.97 -45.32 26.77
N SER A 52 14.60 -44.35 27.40
CA SER A 52 14.12 -42.97 27.47
C SER A 52 14.27 -42.35 26.08
N ILE A 53 13.17 -42.34 25.30
CA ILE A 53 13.07 -41.52 24.10
C ILE A 53 12.98 -40.07 24.56
N PRO A 54 13.94 -39.20 24.18
CA PRO A 54 13.81 -37.78 24.48
C PRO A 54 12.65 -37.23 23.68
N LYS A 55 11.58 -36.85 24.38
CA LYS A 55 10.46 -36.08 23.82
C LYS A 55 10.92 -34.67 23.52
N ASN A 56 11.84 -34.50 22.58
CA ASN A 56 12.11 -33.20 21.98
C ASN A 56 11.03 -32.98 20.92
N ARG A 57 9.82 -32.61 21.36
CA ARG A 57 8.87 -31.94 20.50
C ARG A 57 9.45 -30.57 20.17
N VAL A 58 10.21 -30.49 19.11
CA VAL A 58 10.48 -29.22 18.44
C VAL A 58 9.12 -28.69 18.02
N ARG A 59 8.59 -27.80 18.83
CA ARG A 59 7.43 -26.99 18.49
C ARG A 59 7.92 -26.04 17.40
N LEU A 60 7.71 -26.41 16.15
CA LEU A 60 7.86 -25.49 15.02
C LEU A 60 6.81 -24.41 15.22
N GLN A 61 7.19 -23.35 15.94
CA GLN A 61 6.47 -22.10 15.87
C GLN A 61 6.63 -21.64 14.42
N PRO A 62 5.54 -21.26 13.72
CA PRO A 62 5.68 -20.60 12.43
C PRO A 62 6.58 -19.40 12.67
N ARG A 63 7.76 -19.39 12.07
CA ARG A 63 8.65 -18.24 12.06
C ARG A 63 7.83 -17.13 11.42
N GLN A 64 7.37 -16.15 12.21
CA GLN A 64 6.83 -14.92 11.65
C GLN A 64 7.95 -14.38 10.76
N GLN A 65 7.74 -14.43 9.46
CA GLN A 65 8.70 -13.92 8.50
C GLN A 65 8.78 -12.43 8.72
N GLU A 66 9.89 -11.98 9.30
CA GLU A 66 10.11 -10.56 9.55
C GLU A 66 10.13 -9.86 8.19
N LEU A 67 9.31 -8.81 8.05
CA LEU A 67 9.23 -8.05 6.80
C LEU A 67 10.53 -7.28 6.63
N ASP A 68 11.23 -7.53 5.53
CA ASP A 68 12.56 -6.97 5.24
C ASP A 68 12.54 -6.33 3.85
N PHE A 69 12.78 -5.02 3.80
CA PHE A 69 12.88 -4.21 2.60
C PHE A 69 14.32 -3.76 2.33
N SER A 70 15.30 -4.35 3.02
CA SER A 70 16.72 -4.15 2.73
C SER A 70 17.13 -4.90 1.46
N GLY A 71 18.32 -4.65 0.96
CA GLY A 71 18.90 -5.31 -0.22
C GLY A 71 19.63 -4.32 -1.10
N ASP A 72 19.88 -4.73 -2.35
CA ASP A 72 20.54 -3.89 -3.33
C ASP A 72 19.69 -2.69 -3.70
N GLY A 73 20.32 -1.51 -3.68
CA GLY A 73 19.68 -0.25 -4.00
C GLY A 73 19.77 0.13 -5.47
N ARG A 74 18.90 1.05 -5.89
CA ARG A 74 19.02 1.76 -7.16
C ARG A 74 19.48 3.20 -6.91
N PRO A 75 20.22 3.81 -7.88
CA PRO A 75 20.58 5.21 -7.79
C PRO A 75 19.34 6.08 -7.57
N GLY A 76 19.39 7.01 -6.62
CA GLY A 76 18.25 7.86 -6.33
C GLY A 76 18.52 8.85 -5.21
N ARG A 77 17.51 9.64 -4.88
CA ARG A 77 17.55 10.63 -3.82
C ARG A 77 16.27 10.53 -2.99
N ARG A 78 16.36 9.84 -1.87
CA ARG A 78 15.22 9.65 -0.95
C ARG A 78 14.88 10.92 -0.18
N ALA A 79 15.86 11.79 0.16
CA ALA A 79 15.67 13.04 0.87
C ALA A 79 16.22 14.21 0.08
N GLY A 80 15.41 15.26 -0.07
CA GLY A 80 15.74 16.48 -0.76
C GLY A 80 16.00 17.64 0.20
N GLY A 81 16.69 18.67 -0.32
CA GLY A 81 17.08 19.85 0.46
C GLY A 81 18.41 19.68 1.18
N GLY A 82 18.96 20.78 1.66
CA GLY A 82 20.23 20.87 2.36
C GLY A 82 20.64 22.34 2.52
N SER A 83 21.83 22.60 3.10
CA SER A 83 22.31 23.95 3.41
C SER A 83 22.45 24.88 2.19
N ARG A 84 22.48 24.35 0.98
CA ARG A 84 22.50 25.11 -0.29
C ARG A 84 21.17 25.03 -1.05
N SER A 85 20.10 24.66 -0.35
CA SER A 85 18.76 24.57 -0.97
C SER A 85 18.20 25.97 -1.25
N PRO A 86 17.46 26.16 -2.36
CA PRO A 86 16.69 27.38 -2.60
C PRO A 86 15.48 27.52 -1.68
N CYS A 87 15.11 26.43 -0.99
CA CYS A 87 13.99 26.39 -0.06
C CYS A 87 14.44 26.70 1.36
N PRO A 88 13.55 27.22 2.23
CA PRO A 88 13.84 27.47 3.64
C PRO A 88 14.37 26.21 4.34
N ALA A 89 15.29 26.40 5.28
CA ALA A 89 15.78 25.30 6.10
C ALA A 89 14.65 24.75 6.98
N LYS A 90 14.56 23.44 7.10
CA LYS A 90 13.58 22.72 7.94
C LYS A 90 14.28 21.62 8.70
N ASP A 91 13.77 21.31 9.90
CA ASP A 91 14.29 20.22 10.73
C ASP A 91 14.11 18.87 10.04
N LEU A 92 12.92 18.63 9.49
CA LEU A 92 12.63 17.49 8.63
C LEU A 92 12.73 17.89 7.17
N ARG A 93 13.28 17.00 6.35
CA ARG A 93 13.52 17.28 4.92
C ARG A 93 12.38 16.75 4.07
N LEU A 94 12.22 17.31 2.86
CA LEU A 94 11.44 16.66 1.81
C LEU A 94 11.92 15.22 1.67
N THR A 95 11.03 14.24 1.91
CA THR A 95 11.38 12.82 1.98
C THR A 95 10.38 11.97 1.20
N ALA A 96 10.89 11.11 0.32
CA ALA A 96 10.10 10.08 -0.33
C ALA A 96 9.85 8.91 0.64
N LEU A 97 8.62 8.45 0.73
CA LEU A 97 8.25 7.31 1.57
C LEU A 97 8.52 6.01 0.80
N ILE A 98 9.80 5.71 0.62
CA ILE A 98 10.28 4.48 -0.05
C ILE A 98 11.35 3.79 0.79
N PRO A 99 11.64 2.51 0.55
CA PRO A 99 12.77 1.82 1.18
C PRO A 99 14.11 2.54 0.99
N VAL A 100 15.08 2.27 1.86
CA VAL A 100 16.46 2.80 1.74
C VAL A 100 17.13 2.41 0.42
N THR A 101 16.65 1.35 -0.22
CA THR A 101 17.08 0.86 -1.53
C THR A 101 16.69 1.78 -2.70
N ASN A 102 15.91 2.85 -2.46
CA ASN A 102 15.35 3.79 -3.44
C ASN A 102 14.42 3.15 -4.49
N TRP A 103 13.82 2.00 -4.22
CA TRP A 103 12.84 1.37 -5.10
C TRP A 103 11.78 0.58 -4.36
N GLY A 104 10.70 0.30 -5.05
CA GLY A 104 9.62 -0.57 -4.57
C GLY A 104 8.85 -1.19 -5.72
N LYS A 105 8.04 -2.19 -5.38
CA LYS A 105 7.13 -2.87 -6.32
C LYS A 105 5.72 -2.33 -6.18
N THR A 106 4.94 -2.45 -7.27
CA THR A 106 3.50 -2.25 -7.33
C THR A 106 2.84 -3.29 -8.23
N VAL A 107 1.60 -3.65 -7.97
CA VAL A 107 0.78 -4.45 -8.91
C VAL A 107 -0.14 -3.56 -9.75
N THR A 108 -0.34 -2.32 -9.36
CA THR A 108 -1.23 -1.40 -10.08
C THR A 108 -0.56 -0.77 -11.30
N ALA A 109 -1.36 -0.52 -12.33
CA ALA A 109 -0.94 0.21 -13.51
C ALA A 109 -0.74 1.71 -13.25
N TYR A 110 -1.41 2.23 -12.22
CA TYR A 110 -1.44 3.65 -11.85
C TYR A 110 -1.13 3.80 -10.35
N PRO A 111 0.15 3.66 -9.94
CA PRO A 111 0.56 3.68 -8.54
C PRO A 111 0.37 5.04 -7.89
N THR A 112 0.24 5.01 -6.56
CA THR A 112 0.27 6.19 -5.70
C THR A 112 1.61 6.28 -5.00
N PHE A 113 2.23 7.45 -5.08
CA PHE A 113 3.51 7.79 -4.46
C PHE A 113 3.25 8.69 -3.25
N TRP A 114 3.99 8.47 -2.16
CA TRP A 114 3.85 9.23 -0.93
C TRP A 114 5.14 9.95 -0.56
N PHE A 115 4.98 11.18 -0.08
CA PHE A 115 6.06 12.07 0.29
C PHE A 115 5.75 12.74 1.62
N TYR A 116 6.77 12.98 2.43
CA TYR A 116 6.71 13.97 3.49
C TYR A 116 7.17 15.32 2.92
N VAL A 117 6.32 16.33 3.04
CA VAL A 117 6.58 17.68 2.53
C VAL A 117 6.61 18.64 3.70
N PRO A 118 7.78 19.23 4.05
CA PRO A 118 7.91 20.16 5.18
C PRO A 118 7.56 21.62 4.83
N TYR A 119 7.18 21.89 3.57
CA TYR A 119 6.93 23.23 3.06
C TYR A 119 5.45 23.49 2.87
N SER A 120 5.01 24.70 3.25
CA SER A 120 3.68 25.18 2.90
C SER A 120 3.56 25.52 1.41
N PRO A 121 2.34 25.64 0.85
CA PRO A 121 2.12 26.10 -0.52
C PRO A 121 2.70 27.48 -0.80
N GLN A 122 2.84 28.34 0.21
CA GLN A 122 3.46 29.67 0.09
C GLN A 122 4.98 29.59 -0.01
N GLU A 123 5.61 28.63 0.68
CA GLU A 123 7.06 28.41 0.63
C GLU A 123 7.50 27.63 -0.62
N ALA A 124 6.65 26.76 -1.14
CA ALA A 124 6.89 25.99 -2.36
C ALA A 124 5.63 26.01 -3.26
N PRO A 125 5.38 27.13 -3.94
CA PRO A 125 4.14 27.35 -4.69
C PRO A 125 4.02 26.49 -5.94
N ILE A 126 5.12 25.95 -6.46
CA ILE A 126 5.14 25.10 -7.65
C ILE A 126 5.76 23.76 -7.30
N GLY A 127 5.10 22.69 -7.72
CA GLY A 127 5.62 21.34 -7.73
C GLY A 127 5.57 20.72 -9.11
N GLU A 128 6.33 19.65 -9.30
CA GLU A 128 6.32 18.84 -10.52
C GLU A 128 6.45 17.38 -10.15
N PHE A 129 5.66 16.52 -10.77
CA PHE A 129 5.90 15.10 -10.80
C PHE A 129 6.30 14.68 -12.21
N ALA A 130 7.35 13.87 -12.33
CA ALA A 130 7.78 13.26 -13.58
C ALA A 130 8.01 11.76 -13.39
N LEU A 131 7.63 11.00 -14.42
CA LEU A 131 7.86 9.57 -14.51
C LEU A 131 8.56 9.28 -15.83
N GLN A 132 9.65 8.54 -15.78
CA GLN A 132 10.49 8.20 -16.93
C GLN A 132 10.66 6.68 -17.03
N ASP A 133 10.83 6.18 -18.24
CA ASP A 133 11.23 4.80 -18.49
C ASP A 133 12.74 4.59 -18.22
N GLU A 134 13.25 3.38 -18.44
CA GLU A 134 14.67 3.05 -18.27
C GLU A 134 15.59 3.70 -19.30
N ALA A 135 15.04 4.24 -20.38
CA ALA A 135 15.79 5.01 -21.40
C ALA A 135 15.73 6.53 -21.17
N ASP A 136 15.23 6.95 -20.00
CA ASP A 136 15.06 8.35 -19.59
C ASP A 136 14.00 9.12 -20.41
N ASN A 137 13.12 8.45 -21.15
CA ASN A 137 12.01 9.10 -21.84
C ASN A 137 10.90 9.42 -20.84
N ASP A 138 10.32 10.60 -20.97
CA ASP A 138 9.14 10.97 -20.16
C ASP A 138 7.92 10.12 -20.53
N VAL A 139 7.45 9.31 -19.58
CA VAL A 139 6.20 8.57 -19.67
C VAL A 139 5.04 9.43 -19.21
N TYR A 140 5.29 10.26 -18.18
CA TYR A 140 4.33 11.22 -17.65
C TYR A 140 5.05 12.38 -16.97
N ARG A 141 4.54 13.61 -17.17
CA ARG A 141 5.02 14.80 -16.48
C ARG A 141 3.88 15.78 -16.28
N THR A 142 3.77 16.32 -15.07
CA THR A 142 2.74 17.29 -14.73
C THR A 142 3.21 18.28 -13.68
N PRO A 143 2.89 19.57 -13.82
CA PRO A 143 2.94 20.49 -12.70
C PRO A 143 1.85 20.17 -11.68
N LEU A 144 2.12 20.48 -10.42
CA LEU A 144 1.17 20.29 -9.31
C LEU A 144 1.31 21.42 -8.29
N THR A 145 0.28 21.59 -7.46
CA THR A 145 0.35 22.40 -6.24
C THR A 145 0.23 21.51 -5.01
N LEU A 146 0.85 21.98 -3.93
CA LEU A 146 0.75 21.32 -2.64
C LEU A 146 -0.62 21.62 -2.00
N PRO A 147 -1.20 20.65 -1.29
CA PRO A 147 -2.30 20.91 -0.36
C PRO A 147 -1.79 21.69 0.87
N ALA A 148 -2.67 22.00 1.82
CA ALA A 148 -2.28 22.69 3.05
C ALA A 148 -1.36 21.79 3.89
N THR A 149 -0.06 22.00 3.76
CA THR A 149 1.04 21.27 4.42
C THR A 149 1.69 22.14 5.50
N PRO A 150 2.63 21.63 6.34
CA PRO A 150 3.42 20.39 6.17
C PRO A 150 2.70 19.10 6.50
N GLY A 151 3.26 17.97 6.00
CA GLY A 151 2.79 16.63 6.30
C GLY A 151 2.95 15.64 5.15
N PHE A 152 2.26 14.50 5.25
CA PHE A 152 2.27 13.47 4.21
C PHE A 152 1.35 13.82 3.05
N VAL A 153 1.93 13.84 1.88
CA VAL A 153 1.26 14.19 0.62
C VAL A 153 1.38 13.04 -0.36
N SER A 154 0.33 12.75 -1.10
CA SER A 154 0.34 11.73 -2.15
C SER A 154 0.20 12.34 -3.55
N PHE A 155 0.77 11.63 -4.51
CA PHE A 155 0.53 11.80 -5.94
C PHE A 155 0.12 10.46 -6.52
N SER A 156 -1.05 10.37 -7.15
CA SER A 156 -1.50 9.19 -7.88
C SER A 156 -1.35 9.40 -9.37
N LEU A 157 -0.71 8.45 -10.05
CA LEU A 157 -0.66 8.48 -11.52
C LEU A 157 -2.09 8.40 -12.05
N PRO A 158 -2.56 9.38 -12.85
CA PRO A 158 -3.95 9.39 -13.30
C PRO A 158 -4.21 8.33 -14.37
N PRO A 159 -5.44 7.83 -14.50
CA PRO A 159 -5.81 6.85 -15.53
C PRO A 159 -5.63 7.35 -16.98
N THR A 160 -5.48 8.67 -17.16
CA THR A 160 -5.18 9.30 -18.46
C THR A 160 -3.70 9.21 -18.85
N ALA A 161 -2.81 8.84 -17.91
CA ALA A 161 -1.41 8.57 -18.19
C ALA A 161 -1.25 7.20 -18.87
N THR A 162 -0.09 6.98 -19.50
CA THR A 162 0.28 5.64 -19.98
C THR A 162 0.40 4.68 -18.79
N PRO A 163 -0.32 3.53 -18.80
CA PRO A 163 -0.24 2.57 -17.71
C PRO A 163 1.18 1.98 -17.61
N LEU A 164 1.65 1.74 -16.39
CA LEU A 164 2.91 1.01 -16.21
C LEU A 164 2.78 -0.41 -16.79
N GLU A 165 3.79 -0.84 -17.53
CA GLU A 165 3.86 -2.20 -18.05
C GLU A 165 4.42 -3.17 -16.99
N VAL A 166 3.93 -4.41 -16.98
CA VAL A 166 4.39 -5.45 -16.05
C VAL A 166 5.86 -5.77 -16.32
N ASN A 167 6.62 -5.96 -15.24
CA ASN A 167 8.06 -6.25 -15.21
C ASN A 167 8.97 -5.13 -15.74
N LYS A 168 8.43 -3.94 -16.04
CA LYS A 168 9.24 -2.79 -16.40
C LYS A 168 9.53 -1.89 -15.20
N TRP A 169 10.67 -1.24 -15.26
CA TRP A 169 11.11 -0.25 -14.30
C TRP A 169 10.83 1.14 -14.81
N TYR A 170 10.48 2.03 -13.84
CA TYR A 170 10.27 3.44 -14.10
C TYR A 170 10.94 4.25 -13.02
N ARG A 171 11.56 5.37 -13.40
CA ARG A 171 12.15 6.34 -12.50
C ARG A 171 11.21 7.51 -12.33
N TRP A 172 10.93 7.90 -11.11
CA TRP A 172 10.08 9.04 -10.83
C TRP A 172 10.84 10.11 -10.06
N TYR A 173 10.40 11.37 -10.25
CA TYR A 173 10.87 12.55 -9.57
C TYR A 173 9.68 13.31 -9.00
N PHE A 174 9.84 13.79 -7.76
CA PHE A 174 8.95 14.76 -7.16
C PHE A 174 9.78 16.00 -6.81
N LYS A 175 9.50 17.12 -7.47
CA LYS A 175 10.27 18.36 -7.39
C LYS A 175 9.42 19.46 -6.78
N LEU A 176 10.06 20.35 -6.02
CA LEU A 176 9.46 21.55 -5.46
C LEU A 176 10.33 22.76 -5.81
N TYR A 177 9.68 23.86 -6.14
CA TYR A 177 10.29 25.13 -6.52
C TYR A 177 9.86 26.19 -5.51
N CYS A 178 10.79 26.63 -4.66
CA CYS A 178 10.55 27.67 -3.66
C CYS A 178 10.76 29.07 -4.22
N GLU A 179 11.51 29.19 -5.32
CA GLU A 179 11.71 30.43 -6.08
C GLU A 179 11.09 30.29 -7.48
N PRO A 180 9.83 30.70 -7.70
CA PRO A 180 9.15 30.55 -9.00
C PRO A 180 9.88 31.19 -10.18
N GLN A 181 10.69 32.18 -9.88
CA GLN A 181 11.50 32.92 -10.90
C GLN A 181 12.75 32.13 -11.34
N LYS A 182 13.12 31.04 -10.60
CA LYS A 182 14.33 30.25 -10.85
C LYS A 182 14.00 28.79 -10.96
N LEU A 183 13.29 28.38 -12.02
CA LEU A 183 12.90 27.00 -12.25
C LEU A 183 14.07 26.01 -12.42
N SER A 184 15.28 26.51 -12.65
CA SER A 184 16.51 25.72 -12.63
C SER A 184 16.93 25.30 -11.22
N SER A 185 16.36 25.93 -10.19
CA SER A 185 16.71 25.75 -8.79
C SER A 185 15.53 25.06 -8.06
N SER A 186 15.55 23.75 -8.03
CA SER A 186 14.54 22.93 -7.35
C SER A 186 15.15 22.06 -6.27
N ILE A 187 14.37 21.73 -5.25
CA ILE A 187 14.64 20.56 -4.41
C ILE A 187 13.83 19.38 -4.93
N PHE A 188 14.38 18.20 -4.84
CA PHE A 188 13.67 17.01 -5.32
C PHE A 188 14.04 15.76 -4.55
N VAL A 189 13.12 14.80 -4.63
CA VAL A 189 13.35 13.39 -4.30
C VAL A 189 13.12 12.54 -5.54
N GLN A 190 13.76 11.38 -5.59
CA GLN A 190 13.76 10.50 -6.74
C GLN A 190 13.80 9.05 -6.27
N GLY A 191 13.08 8.19 -6.96
CA GLY A 191 13.11 6.75 -6.70
C GLY A 191 12.63 5.96 -7.92
N TRP A 192 12.51 4.65 -7.72
CA TRP A 192 12.12 3.73 -8.77
C TRP A 192 10.90 2.93 -8.37
N VAL A 193 10.08 2.61 -9.35
CA VAL A 193 8.95 1.70 -9.23
C VAL A 193 9.05 0.61 -10.29
N GLN A 194 8.79 -0.64 -9.89
CA GLN A 194 8.60 -1.75 -10.81
C GLN A 194 7.19 -2.26 -10.70
N ARG A 195 6.46 -2.31 -11.81
CA ARG A 195 5.19 -3.03 -11.82
C ARG A 195 5.45 -4.53 -11.93
N VAL A 196 4.84 -5.29 -11.03
CA VAL A 196 4.88 -6.76 -11.03
C VAL A 196 3.50 -7.33 -11.32
N GLU A 197 3.46 -8.60 -11.73
CA GLU A 197 2.21 -9.27 -12.03
C GLU A 197 1.38 -9.51 -10.75
N LEU A 198 0.07 -9.27 -10.84
CA LEU A 198 -0.89 -9.68 -9.84
C LEU A 198 -1.26 -11.15 -10.07
N THR A 199 -0.54 -12.06 -9.42
CA THR A 199 -0.79 -13.49 -9.56
C THR A 199 -2.16 -13.89 -9.01
N PRO A 200 -2.80 -14.98 -9.52
CA PRO A 200 -4.09 -15.46 -9.00
C PRO A 200 -4.07 -15.75 -7.50
N THR A 201 -2.95 -16.29 -6.98
CA THR A 201 -2.76 -16.56 -5.56
C THR A 201 -2.77 -15.27 -4.74
N LEU A 202 -2.02 -14.26 -5.16
CA LEU A 202 -1.99 -12.95 -4.48
C LEU A 202 -3.36 -12.29 -4.53
N ALA A 203 -4.04 -12.32 -5.68
CA ALA A 203 -5.40 -11.77 -5.83
C ALA A 203 -6.40 -12.43 -4.87
N ALA A 204 -6.32 -13.75 -4.70
CA ALA A 204 -7.15 -14.48 -3.75
C ALA A 204 -6.86 -14.08 -2.28
N GLN A 205 -5.59 -13.93 -1.91
CA GLN A 205 -5.18 -13.47 -0.58
C GLN A 205 -5.68 -12.05 -0.29
N LEU A 206 -5.52 -11.13 -1.23
CA LEU A 206 -6.00 -9.74 -1.10
C LEU A 206 -7.53 -9.70 -0.91
N LYS A 207 -8.27 -10.46 -1.71
CA LYS A 207 -9.74 -10.56 -1.57
C LYS A 207 -10.17 -11.10 -0.19
N ALA A 208 -9.40 -12.02 0.38
CA ALA A 208 -9.67 -12.58 1.70
C ALA A 208 -9.27 -11.66 2.85
N ALA A 209 -8.31 -10.75 2.64
CA ALA A 209 -7.73 -9.91 3.69
C ALA A 209 -8.63 -8.75 4.15
N LYS A 210 -9.69 -8.43 3.39
CA LYS A 210 -10.62 -7.29 3.66
C LYS A 210 -9.86 -5.97 3.83
N SER A 211 -9.93 -5.35 5.04
CA SER A 211 -9.23 -4.09 5.34
C SER A 211 -7.75 -4.25 5.68
N GLN A 212 -7.19 -5.45 5.56
CA GLN A 212 -5.78 -5.74 5.87
C GLN A 212 -4.93 -6.04 4.61
N GLU A 213 -5.39 -5.64 3.44
CA GLU A 213 -4.67 -5.85 2.18
C GLU A 213 -3.24 -5.28 2.23
N TYR A 214 -3.02 -4.18 2.95
CA TYR A 214 -1.70 -3.59 3.13
C TYR A 214 -0.69 -4.56 3.76
N MET A 215 -1.13 -5.43 4.68
CA MET A 215 -0.28 -6.47 5.28
C MET A 215 0.12 -7.54 4.25
N ILE A 216 -0.82 -7.93 3.39
CA ILE A 216 -0.54 -8.89 2.30
C ILE A 216 0.45 -8.29 1.31
N TYR A 217 0.23 -7.05 0.88
CA TYR A 217 1.18 -6.35 0.01
C TYR A 217 2.58 -6.27 0.64
N ALA A 218 2.68 -5.86 1.91
CA ALA A 218 3.95 -5.77 2.63
C ALA A 218 4.66 -7.13 2.71
N THR A 219 3.93 -8.21 3.00
CA THR A 219 4.46 -9.59 3.08
C THR A 219 5.04 -10.05 1.73
N HIS A 220 4.48 -9.58 0.62
CA HIS A 220 4.96 -9.87 -0.73
C HIS A 220 6.00 -8.85 -1.25
N GLY A 221 6.45 -7.90 -0.41
CA GLY A 221 7.41 -6.86 -0.79
C GLY A 221 6.85 -5.83 -1.79
N ILE A 222 5.53 -5.71 -1.89
CA ILE A 222 4.83 -4.79 -2.79
C ILE A 222 4.61 -3.48 -2.05
N TRP A 223 5.66 -2.65 -2.02
CA TRP A 223 5.76 -1.48 -1.14
C TRP A 223 4.72 -0.40 -1.42
N TYR A 224 4.59 0.01 -2.70
CA TYR A 224 3.73 1.14 -3.05
C TYR A 224 2.27 0.89 -2.71
N ASP A 225 1.78 -0.33 -2.97
CA ASP A 225 0.39 -0.69 -2.66
C ASP A 225 0.19 -0.86 -1.15
N ALA A 226 1.16 -1.43 -0.43
CA ALA A 226 1.10 -1.54 1.03
C ALA A 226 0.98 -0.16 1.68
N LEU A 227 1.85 0.77 1.32
CA LEU A 227 1.87 2.11 1.85
C LEU A 227 0.60 2.90 1.48
N ALA A 228 0.20 2.86 0.20
CA ALA A 228 -0.97 3.57 -0.29
C ALA A 228 -2.26 3.08 0.39
N ARG A 229 -2.43 1.77 0.53
CA ARG A 229 -3.62 1.20 1.17
C ARG A 229 -3.70 1.56 2.66
N LEU A 230 -2.60 1.48 3.39
CA LEU A 230 -2.59 1.85 4.80
C LEU A 230 -2.80 3.36 5.00
N ALA A 231 -2.21 4.19 4.15
CA ALA A 231 -2.42 5.64 4.17
C ALA A 231 -3.88 6.02 3.92
N GLU A 232 -4.54 5.38 2.94
CA GLU A 232 -5.97 5.56 2.66
C GLU A 232 -6.84 5.19 3.89
N LEU A 233 -6.55 4.07 4.53
CA LEU A 233 -7.27 3.65 5.74
C LEU A 233 -7.08 4.63 6.89
N ARG A 234 -5.90 5.22 7.05
CA ARG A 234 -5.66 6.28 8.05
C ARG A 234 -6.43 7.57 7.73
N LEU A 235 -6.48 7.98 6.47
CA LEU A 235 -7.22 9.17 6.05
C LEU A 235 -8.74 8.99 6.26
N THR A 236 -9.26 7.82 5.94
CA THR A 236 -10.70 7.53 6.06
C THR A 236 -11.13 7.18 7.49
N ASN A 237 -10.20 6.73 8.34
CA ASN A 237 -10.47 6.32 9.72
C ASN A 237 -9.43 6.91 10.69
N PRO A 238 -9.34 8.24 10.84
CA PRO A 238 -8.26 8.91 11.57
C PRO A 238 -8.22 8.58 13.07
N SER A 239 -9.35 8.19 13.64
CA SER A 239 -9.47 7.82 15.05
C SER A 239 -9.18 6.35 15.34
N ASN A 240 -8.88 5.54 14.32
CA ASN A 240 -8.61 4.12 14.54
C ASN A 240 -7.14 3.90 14.96
N PRO A 241 -6.88 3.50 16.22
CA PRO A 241 -5.51 3.36 16.72
C PRO A 241 -4.73 2.23 16.05
N LEU A 242 -5.41 1.24 15.50
CA LEU A 242 -4.76 0.12 14.79
C LEU A 242 -3.99 0.63 13.56
N PHE A 243 -4.62 1.45 12.74
CA PHE A 243 -3.98 1.98 11.53
C PHE A 243 -2.82 2.93 11.86
N GLN A 244 -2.91 3.67 12.99
CA GLN A 244 -1.78 4.46 13.46
C GLN A 244 -0.61 3.57 13.91
N GLN A 245 -0.88 2.52 14.67
CA GLN A 245 0.16 1.58 15.11
C GLN A 245 0.81 0.86 13.95
N ASP A 246 0.01 0.40 12.98
CA ASP A 246 0.53 -0.30 11.80
C ASP A 246 1.31 0.64 10.88
N TRP A 247 0.94 1.93 10.82
CA TRP A 247 1.73 2.95 10.13
C TRP A 247 3.12 3.12 10.76
N THR A 248 3.18 3.30 12.07
CA THR A 248 4.45 3.38 12.81
C THR A 248 5.30 2.14 12.58
N LYS A 249 4.71 0.94 12.65
CA LYS A 249 5.40 -0.32 12.36
C LYS A 249 5.91 -0.37 10.91
N LEU A 250 5.07 0.00 9.93
CA LEU A 250 5.44 -0.04 8.52
C LEU A 250 6.64 0.89 8.25
N LEU A 251 6.64 2.10 8.81
CA LEU A 251 7.74 3.06 8.64
C LEU A 251 9.03 2.64 9.34
N SER A 252 8.96 1.81 10.38
CA SER A 252 10.11 1.31 11.14
C SER A 252 10.60 -0.07 10.73
N LEU A 253 10.02 -0.68 9.67
CA LEU A 253 10.49 -1.97 9.17
C LEU A 253 11.95 -1.90 8.73
N LYS A 254 12.63 -3.04 8.83
CA LYS A 254 14.00 -3.19 8.35
C LYS A 254 14.09 -2.80 6.87
N GLY A 255 15.04 -1.94 6.54
CA GLY A 255 15.19 -1.39 5.17
C GLY A 255 14.25 -0.23 4.85
N ILE A 256 13.40 0.22 5.76
CA ILE A 256 12.55 1.42 5.59
C ILE A 256 13.19 2.63 6.27
N GLY A 257 13.40 2.64 7.61
CA GLY A 257 14.06 3.72 8.33
C GLY A 257 13.41 5.09 8.12
N LEU A 258 12.12 5.21 8.40
CA LEU A 258 11.31 6.43 8.32
C LEU A 258 10.60 6.71 9.66
N GLU A 259 11.04 6.08 10.74
CA GLU A 259 10.46 6.16 12.07
C GLU A 259 10.37 7.59 12.60
N GLN A 260 11.27 8.48 12.20
CA GLN A 260 11.25 9.90 12.58
C GLN A 260 10.05 10.66 12.01
N LEU A 261 9.35 10.09 11.03
CA LEU A 261 8.17 10.69 10.41
C LEU A 261 6.84 10.11 10.92
N ASP A 262 6.86 9.14 11.82
CA ASP A 262 5.68 8.36 12.20
C ASP A 262 4.53 9.19 12.82
N ARG A 263 4.86 10.34 13.40
CA ARG A 263 3.91 11.26 14.04
C ARG A 263 3.41 12.38 13.15
N GLU A 264 3.95 12.48 11.94
CA GLU A 264 3.55 13.52 11.01
C GLU A 264 2.12 13.33 10.51
N VAL A 265 1.48 14.45 10.18
CA VAL A 265 0.06 14.46 9.81
C VAL A 265 -0.16 13.97 8.38
N MET A 266 -1.29 13.29 8.16
CA MET A 266 -1.76 12.94 6.83
C MET A 266 -2.50 14.14 6.25
N VAL A 267 -2.02 14.67 5.14
CA VAL A 267 -2.62 15.85 4.49
C VAL A 267 -3.53 15.44 3.32
N GLY A 268 -3.09 14.50 2.49
CA GLY A 268 -3.88 14.02 1.36
C GLY A 268 -3.16 14.17 0.01
N SER A 269 -3.94 14.25 -1.07
CA SER A 269 -3.41 14.28 -2.43
C SER A 269 -2.97 15.67 -2.87
N THR A 270 -1.95 15.70 -3.74
CA THR A 270 -1.58 16.92 -4.50
C THR A 270 -2.71 17.31 -5.43
N ILE A 271 -2.76 18.60 -5.77
CA ILE A 271 -3.71 19.15 -6.72
C ILE A 271 -3.02 19.22 -8.09
N LEU A 272 -3.59 18.56 -9.09
CA LEU A 272 -3.11 18.63 -10.46
C LEU A 272 -3.56 19.94 -11.10
N HIS A 273 -2.62 20.63 -11.76
CA HIS A 273 -3.00 21.70 -12.67
C HIS A 273 -3.62 21.09 -13.92
N GLN A 274 -4.93 21.20 -14.06
CA GLN A 274 -5.55 20.99 -15.37
C GLN A 274 -4.96 22.04 -16.33
N ARG A 275 -4.26 21.59 -17.40
CA ARG A 275 -3.99 22.50 -18.51
C ARG A 275 -5.34 23.03 -18.99
N MET A 276 -5.61 24.32 -18.80
CA MET A 276 -6.61 24.97 -19.62
C MET A 276 -6.08 24.84 -21.05
N VAL A 277 -6.66 23.95 -21.80
CA VAL A 277 -6.54 23.96 -23.27
C VAL A 277 -7.29 25.22 -23.65
N SER A 278 -6.56 26.31 -23.90
CA SER A 278 -7.10 27.48 -24.60
C SER A 278 -7.31 27.03 -26.04
N ASP A 279 -8.59 26.88 -26.43
CA ASP A 279 -9.06 26.72 -27.79
C ASP A 279 -8.58 27.89 -28.66
#